data_b8f0078296778181ccd57e1f174ca376
#
_entry.id   b8f0078296778181ccd57e1f174ca376
#
_cell.length_a   1.000
_cell.length_b   1.000
_cell.length_c   1.000
_cell.angle_alpha   90.00
_cell.angle_beta   90.00
_cell.angle_gamma   90.00
#
_symmetry.space_group_name_H-M   'P 1'
#
loop_
_entity.id
_entity.type
_entity.pdbx_description
1 polymer ?
#
loop_
_entity_poly.entity_id
_entity_poly.type
_entity_poly.pdbx_seq_one_letter_code
_entity_poly.pdbx_strand_id
1 'polypeptide(L)'
;MSSPRILVAEDEAIIRLDLVETLREAGYEVVAETGRGDDALRMVGELQPDLAILDVRMPGLDGIEVAREIVAQRSAAVLILTAFGQRELVERAAEAGALAYLVKPWQRTDLIPAIEMALARHRELVMLADDKLSLEEQLESRKIVDRAKGKLMDEHNLSLIHI
;
A
#
# COMPACT_ATOMS: atom_id res chain seq x y z
N MET A 1 -13.74 -14.71 8.30
CA MET A 1 -12.81 -13.72 7.75
C MET A 1 -13.01 -13.58 6.27
N SER A 2 -13.03 -12.38 5.78
CA SER A 2 -13.18 -12.15 4.35
C SER A 2 -11.87 -12.40 3.63
N SER A 3 -11.96 -12.86 2.38
CA SER A 3 -10.80 -13.05 1.53
C SER A 3 -10.18 -11.70 1.18
N PRO A 4 -8.85 -11.61 1.09
CA PRO A 4 -8.21 -10.38 0.61
C PRO A 4 -8.74 -10.00 -0.77
N ARG A 5 -8.95 -8.70 -0.96
CA ARG A 5 -9.47 -8.14 -2.21
C ARG A 5 -8.30 -7.61 -3.01
N ILE A 6 -8.19 -8.07 -4.26
CA ILE A 6 -7.03 -7.79 -5.10
C ILE A 6 -7.44 -7.14 -6.41
N LEU A 7 -6.72 -6.08 -6.78
CA LEU A 7 -6.82 -5.46 -8.08
C LEU A 7 -5.64 -5.92 -8.92
N VAL A 8 -5.88 -6.27 -10.17
CA VAL A 8 -4.84 -6.73 -11.09
C VAL A 8 -4.72 -5.75 -12.26
N ALA A 9 -3.51 -5.27 -12.51
CA ALA A 9 -3.22 -4.41 -13.65
C ALA A 9 -2.08 -5.03 -14.48
N GLU A 10 -2.42 -5.52 -15.66
CA GLU A 10 -1.51 -6.19 -16.57
C GLU A 10 -2.02 -5.98 -17.99
N ASP A 11 -1.19 -5.40 -18.85
CA ASP A 11 -1.65 -5.06 -20.21
C ASP A 11 -1.76 -6.26 -21.15
N GLU A 12 -1.03 -7.33 -20.90
CA GLU A 12 -1.14 -8.55 -21.71
C GLU A 12 -2.33 -9.37 -21.24
N ALA A 13 -3.35 -9.48 -22.10
CA ALA A 13 -4.62 -10.10 -21.72
C ALA A 13 -4.46 -11.55 -21.27
N ILE A 14 -3.58 -12.32 -21.90
CA ILE A 14 -3.38 -13.73 -21.56
C ILE A 14 -2.75 -13.87 -20.19
N ILE A 15 -1.75 -13.06 -19.90
CA ILE A 15 -1.09 -13.06 -18.58
C ILE A 15 -2.06 -12.60 -17.50
N ARG A 16 -2.84 -11.57 -17.81
CA ARG A 16 -3.84 -11.05 -16.86
C ARG A 16 -4.87 -12.12 -16.53
N LEU A 17 -5.37 -12.83 -17.54
CA LEU A 17 -6.35 -13.90 -17.34
C LEU A 17 -5.79 -15.01 -16.45
N ASP A 18 -4.57 -15.46 -16.74
CA ASP A 18 -3.90 -16.50 -15.99
C ASP A 18 -3.72 -16.08 -14.52
N LEU A 19 -3.30 -14.85 -14.32
CA LEU A 19 -3.11 -14.29 -12.98
C LEU A 19 -4.42 -14.25 -12.20
N VAL A 20 -5.48 -13.76 -12.84
CA VAL A 20 -6.80 -13.67 -12.20
C VAL A 20 -7.31 -15.06 -11.81
N GLU A 21 -7.18 -16.03 -12.72
CA GLU A 21 -7.62 -17.41 -12.43
C GLU A 21 -6.82 -18.02 -11.28
N THR A 22 -5.50 -17.81 -11.28
CA THR A 22 -4.65 -18.33 -10.21
C THR A 22 -5.03 -17.74 -8.86
N LEU A 23 -5.31 -16.45 -8.82
CA LEU A 23 -5.72 -15.77 -7.58
C LEU A 23 -7.06 -16.31 -7.07
N ARG A 24 -8.02 -16.50 -7.96
CA ARG A 24 -9.33 -17.03 -7.58
C ARG A 24 -9.23 -18.44 -7.06
N GLU A 25 -8.42 -19.28 -7.70
CA GLU A 25 -8.19 -20.65 -7.24
C GLU A 25 -7.54 -20.69 -5.86
N ALA A 26 -6.73 -19.70 -5.56
CA ALA A 26 -6.06 -19.61 -4.26
C ALA A 26 -6.97 -19.05 -3.16
N GLY A 27 -8.19 -18.64 -3.50
CA GLY A 27 -9.14 -18.14 -2.52
C GLY A 27 -9.18 -16.62 -2.36
N TYR A 28 -8.47 -15.89 -3.21
CA TYR A 28 -8.53 -14.43 -3.19
C TYR A 28 -9.70 -13.91 -4.01
N GLU A 29 -10.17 -12.73 -3.65
CA GLU A 29 -11.22 -12.06 -4.40
C GLU A 29 -10.61 -11.03 -5.34
N VAL A 30 -10.76 -11.22 -6.65
CA VAL A 30 -10.29 -10.24 -7.63
C VAL A 30 -11.42 -9.25 -7.86
N VAL A 31 -11.27 -8.04 -7.36
CA VAL A 31 -12.33 -7.03 -7.41
C VAL A 31 -12.32 -6.22 -8.70
N ALA A 32 -11.17 -6.19 -9.40
CA ALA A 32 -11.07 -5.50 -10.68
C ALA A 32 -9.83 -5.95 -11.43
N GLU A 33 -9.86 -5.81 -12.73
CA GLU A 33 -8.70 -6.06 -13.59
C GLU A 33 -8.69 -5.02 -14.69
N THR A 34 -7.50 -4.62 -15.12
CA THR A 34 -7.33 -3.64 -16.16
C THR A 34 -5.99 -3.83 -16.87
N GLY A 35 -5.86 -3.28 -18.07
CA GLY A 35 -4.60 -3.24 -18.80
C GLY A 35 -3.95 -1.87 -18.81
N ARG A 36 -4.47 -0.90 -18.06
CA ARG A 36 -3.98 0.48 -18.08
C ARG A 36 -3.69 0.97 -16.66
N GLY A 37 -2.57 1.69 -16.53
CA GLY A 37 -2.17 2.23 -15.23
C GLY A 37 -3.07 3.34 -14.70
N ASP A 38 -3.57 4.21 -15.58
CA ASP A 38 -4.47 5.27 -15.17
C ASP A 38 -5.80 4.72 -14.65
N ASP A 39 -6.32 3.68 -15.31
CA ASP A 39 -7.53 2.99 -14.83
C ASP A 39 -7.27 2.30 -13.49
N ALA A 40 -6.08 1.68 -13.35
CA ALA A 40 -5.73 1.00 -12.11
C ALA A 40 -5.74 1.97 -10.93
N LEU A 41 -5.14 3.14 -11.11
CA LEU A 41 -5.11 4.15 -10.04
C LEU A 41 -6.51 4.60 -9.67
N ARG A 42 -7.37 4.85 -10.65
CA ARG A 42 -8.76 5.24 -10.41
C ARG A 42 -9.52 4.15 -9.66
N MET A 43 -9.35 2.89 -10.07
CA MET A 43 -10.03 1.76 -9.46
C MET A 43 -9.58 1.52 -8.02
N VAL A 44 -8.31 1.73 -7.72
CA VAL A 44 -7.83 1.63 -6.34
C VAL A 44 -8.53 2.65 -5.45
N GLY A 45 -8.70 3.86 -5.94
CA GLY A 45 -9.41 4.89 -5.18
C GLY A 45 -10.88 4.57 -4.97
N GLU A 46 -11.53 3.97 -5.97
CA GLU A 46 -12.96 3.65 -5.90
C GLU A 46 -13.26 2.39 -5.10
N LEU A 47 -12.45 1.35 -5.28
CA LEU A 47 -12.74 0.03 -4.72
C LEU A 47 -11.99 -0.26 -3.44
N GLN A 48 -10.90 0.43 -3.20
CA GLN A 48 -10.06 0.27 -2.02
C GLN A 48 -9.69 -1.19 -1.76
N PRO A 49 -8.96 -1.84 -2.69
CA PRO A 49 -8.55 -3.23 -2.51
C PRO A 49 -7.48 -3.32 -1.41
N ASP A 50 -7.26 -4.53 -0.93
CA ASP A 50 -6.20 -4.79 0.04
C ASP A 50 -4.83 -4.80 -0.63
N LEU A 51 -4.78 -5.24 -1.88
CA LEU A 51 -3.54 -5.37 -2.65
C LEU A 51 -3.77 -4.97 -4.10
N ALA A 52 -2.81 -4.27 -4.68
CA ALA A 52 -2.77 -4.02 -6.11
C ALA A 52 -1.55 -4.73 -6.69
N ILE A 53 -1.77 -5.59 -7.67
CA ILE A 53 -0.71 -6.25 -8.43
C ILE A 53 -0.56 -5.50 -9.74
N LEU A 54 0.61 -4.91 -9.97
CA LEU A 54 0.83 -3.98 -11.06
C LEU A 54 2.00 -4.43 -11.94
N ASP A 55 1.76 -4.55 -13.24
CA ASP A 55 2.85 -4.71 -14.20
C ASP A 55 3.54 -3.36 -14.35
N VAL A 56 4.85 -3.35 -14.54
CA VAL A 56 5.59 -2.11 -14.73
C VAL A 56 5.20 -1.42 -16.03
N ARG A 57 5.13 -2.17 -17.12
CA ARG A 57 4.89 -1.58 -18.44
C ARG A 57 3.43 -1.64 -18.84
N MET A 58 2.76 -0.50 -18.71
CA MET A 58 1.35 -0.37 -19.08
C MET A 58 1.11 0.97 -19.76
N PRO A 59 0.12 1.04 -20.67
CA PRO A 59 -0.28 2.34 -21.21
C PRO A 59 -0.94 3.21 -20.14
N GLY A 60 -0.95 4.49 -20.36
CA GLY A 60 -1.45 5.46 -19.40
C GLY A 60 -0.34 5.84 -18.44
N LEU A 61 -0.37 5.27 -17.24
CA LEU A 61 0.70 5.39 -16.26
C LEU A 61 1.41 4.05 -16.13
N ASP A 62 2.74 4.07 -15.95
CA ASP A 62 3.44 2.81 -15.72
C ASP A 62 3.18 2.33 -14.28
N GLY A 63 3.47 1.06 -14.02
CA GLY A 63 3.18 0.45 -12.73
C GLY A 63 3.91 1.09 -11.56
N ILE A 64 5.09 1.63 -11.80
CA ILE A 64 5.86 2.29 -10.74
C ILE A 64 5.23 3.64 -10.38
N GLU A 65 4.76 4.38 -11.37
CA GLU A 65 4.05 5.63 -11.12
C GLU A 65 2.76 5.39 -10.34
N VAL A 66 2.02 4.34 -10.73
CA VAL A 66 0.80 3.95 -10.02
C VAL A 66 1.12 3.55 -8.58
N ALA A 67 2.17 2.74 -8.40
CA ALA A 67 2.61 2.30 -7.08
C ALA A 67 2.93 3.48 -6.17
N ARG A 68 3.64 4.46 -6.69
CA ARG A 68 4.02 5.65 -5.92
C ARG A 68 2.79 6.40 -5.41
N GLU A 69 1.78 6.55 -6.26
CA GLU A 69 0.55 7.22 -5.88
C GLU A 69 -0.27 6.42 -4.86
N ILE A 70 -0.36 5.10 -5.05
CA ILE A 70 -1.07 4.22 -4.11
C ILE A 70 -0.42 4.29 -2.73
N VAL A 71 0.91 4.20 -2.68
CA VAL A 71 1.64 4.23 -1.43
C VAL A 71 1.53 5.60 -0.76
N ALA A 72 1.57 6.68 -1.53
CA ALA A 72 1.41 8.03 -0.99
C ALA A 72 0.06 8.21 -0.30
N GLN A 73 -0.99 7.58 -0.84
CA GLN A 73 -2.34 7.62 -0.27
C GLN A 73 -2.56 6.54 0.80
N ARG A 74 -1.61 5.64 0.96
CA ARG A 74 -1.70 4.49 1.89
C ARG A 74 -2.97 3.67 1.69
N SER A 75 -3.40 3.55 0.44
CA SER A 75 -4.70 2.92 0.15
C SER A 75 -4.64 1.41 -0.02
N ALA A 76 -3.48 0.85 -0.39
CA ALA A 76 -3.36 -0.59 -0.60
C ALA A 76 -1.90 -1.02 -0.56
N ALA A 77 -1.66 -2.31 -0.34
CA ALA A 77 -0.35 -2.91 -0.55
C ALA A 77 -0.08 -2.98 -2.05
N VAL A 78 1.19 -2.92 -2.44
CA VAL A 78 1.57 -2.98 -3.86
C VAL A 78 2.56 -4.12 -4.09
N LEU A 79 2.28 -4.94 -5.09
CA LEU A 79 3.16 -5.97 -5.60
C LEU A 79 3.42 -5.66 -7.08
N ILE A 80 4.69 -5.58 -7.46
CA ILE A 80 5.10 -5.24 -8.82
C ILE A 80 5.46 -6.50 -9.60
N LEU A 81 4.95 -6.61 -10.83
CA LEU A 81 5.35 -7.63 -11.78
C LEU A 81 6.38 -7.02 -12.72
N THR A 82 7.51 -7.70 -12.90
CA THR A 82 8.60 -7.19 -13.73
C THR A 82 9.16 -8.30 -14.60
N ALA A 83 9.75 -7.92 -15.73
CA ALA A 83 10.40 -8.89 -16.62
C ALA A 83 11.76 -9.29 -16.07
N PHE A 84 12.19 -10.49 -16.44
CA PHE A 84 13.51 -10.98 -16.07
C PHE A 84 14.62 -10.02 -16.51
N GLY A 85 15.59 -9.78 -15.66
CA GLY A 85 16.73 -8.92 -15.98
C GLY A 85 16.50 -7.43 -15.77
N GLN A 86 15.37 -7.05 -15.23
CA GLN A 86 15.00 -5.63 -15.03
C GLN A 86 15.35 -5.15 -13.61
N ARG A 87 16.61 -5.32 -13.25
CA ARG A 87 17.06 -4.97 -11.89
C ARG A 87 16.82 -3.50 -11.54
N GLU A 88 17.04 -2.62 -12.49
CA GLU A 88 16.80 -1.20 -12.29
C GLU A 88 15.35 -0.91 -11.98
N LEU A 89 14.43 -1.62 -12.62
CA LEU A 89 13.01 -1.48 -12.35
C LEU A 89 12.64 -1.98 -10.96
N VAL A 90 13.29 -3.04 -10.48
CA VAL A 90 13.10 -3.55 -9.13
C VAL A 90 13.50 -2.49 -8.10
N GLU A 91 14.64 -1.84 -8.31
CA GLU A 91 15.10 -0.78 -7.42
C GLU A 91 14.14 0.39 -7.42
N ARG A 92 13.65 0.80 -8.58
CA ARG A 92 12.68 1.88 -8.69
C ARG A 92 11.35 1.52 -8.02
N ALA A 93 10.93 0.25 -8.14
CA ALA A 93 9.72 -0.22 -7.48
C ALA A 93 9.85 -0.15 -5.96
N ALA A 94 10.99 -0.55 -5.43
CA ALA A 94 11.26 -0.47 -3.99
C ALA A 94 11.25 0.97 -3.51
N GLU A 95 11.85 1.88 -4.25
CA GLU A 95 11.85 3.31 -3.93
C GLU A 95 10.43 3.88 -3.95
N ALA A 96 9.58 3.38 -4.83
CA ALA A 96 8.19 3.80 -4.92
C ALA A 96 7.33 3.25 -3.77
N GLY A 97 7.87 2.31 -2.99
CA GLY A 97 7.18 1.77 -1.84
C GLY A 97 6.49 0.43 -2.06
N ALA A 98 6.80 -0.25 -3.17
CA ALA A 98 6.27 -1.60 -3.39
C ALA A 98 6.79 -2.53 -2.32
N LEU A 99 5.92 -3.37 -1.77
CA LEU A 99 6.25 -4.25 -0.65
C LEU A 99 6.74 -5.62 -1.11
N ALA A 100 6.52 -5.96 -2.38
CA ALA A 100 7.02 -7.18 -2.97
C ALA A 100 7.13 -6.99 -4.48
N TYR A 101 7.93 -7.83 -5.12
CA TYR A 101 7.96 -7.89 -6.57
C TYR A 101 8.03 -9.34 -7.01
N LEU A 102 7.66 -9.58 -8.26
CA LEU A 102 7.63 -10.92 -8.82
C LEU A 102 8.15 -10.85 -10.26
N VAL A 103 9.08 -11.73 -10.61
CA VAL A 103 9.69 -11.76 -11.93
C VAL A 103 8.92 -12.69 -12.85
N LYS A 104 8.63 -12.24 -14.05
CA LYS A 104 7.95 -13.07 -15.08
C LYS A 104 8.97 -13.97 -15.76
N PRO A 105 8.64 -15.20 -16.09
CA PRO A 105 7.39 -15.89 -15.77
C PRO A 105 7.40 -16.36 -14.31
N TRP A 106 6.28 -16.15 -13.62
CA TRP A 106 6.12 -16.56 -12.23
C TRP A 106 5.35 -17.88 -12.14
N GLN A 107 5.51 -18.56 -11.02
CA GLN A 107 4.73 -19.76 -10.70
C GLN A 107 3.85 -19.49 -9.51
N ARG A 108 2.82 -20.29 -9.35
CA ARG A 108 1.92 -20.17 -8.19
C ARG A 108 2.68 -20.23 -6.88
N THR A 109 3.70 -21.08 -6.81
CA THR A 109 4.55 -21.21 -5.62
C THR A 109 5.34 -19.96 -5.30
N ASP A 110 5.55 -19.07 -6.28
CA ASP A 110 6.20 -17.78 -6.09
C ASP A 110 5.19 -16.70 -5.76
N LEU A 111 4.05 -16.73 -6.43
CA LEU A 111 3.03 -15.70 -6.34
C LEU A 111 2.39 -15.62 -4.95
N ILE A 112 1.95 -16.75 -4.42
CA ILE A 112 1.21 -16.78 -3.15
C ILE A 112 2.06 -16.26 -1.98
N PRO A 113 3.31 -16.71 -1.80
CA PRO A 113 4.14 -16.14 -0.72
C PRO A 113 4.39 -14.64 -0.89
N ALA A 114 4.57 -14.16 -2.11
CA ALA A 114 4.77 -12.74 -2.36
C ALA A 114 3.55 -11.92 -1.95
N ILE A 115 2.36 -12.42 -2.24
CA ILE A 115 1.11 -11.76 -1.86
C ILE A 115 0.98 -11.72 -0.34
N GLU A 116 1.21 -12.85 0.33
CA GLU A 116 1.10 -12.93 1.78
C GLU A 116 2.10 -12.01 2.47
N MET A 117 3.31 -11.94 1.96
CA MET A 117 4.32 -11.03 2.50
C MET A 117 3.93 -9.56 2.32
N ALA A 118 3.44 -9.20 1.14
CA ALA A 118 3.03 -7.82 0.87
C ALA A 118 1.88 -7.41 1.78
N LEU A 119 0.89 -8.27 1.94
CA LEU A 119 -0.25 -7.99 2.81
C LEU A 119 0.17 -7.87 4.27
N ALA A 120 1.05 -8.76 4.73
CA ALA A 120 1.53 -8.73 6.12
C ALA A 120 2.31 -7.43 6.39
N ARG A 121 3.19 -7.05 5.50
CA ARG A 121 3.97 -5.81 5.66
C ARG A 121 3.09 -4.58 5.63
N HIS A 122 2.09 -4.58 4.76
CA HIS A 122 1.17 -3.45 4.68
C HIS A 122 0.41 -3.29 5.99
N ARG A 123 -0.07 -4.39 6.58
CA ARG A 123 -0.75 -4.35 7.87
C ARG A 123 0.16 -3.78 8.97
N GLU A 124 1.42 -4.19 8.99
CA GLU A 124 2.39 -3.67 9.96
C GLU A 124 2.58 -2.16 9.80
N LEU A 125 2.73 -1.68 8.57
CA LEU A 125 2.92 -0.27 8.30
C LEU A 125 1.70 0.57 8.70
N VAL A 126 0.51 0.06 8.44
CA VAL A 126 -0.72 0.74 8.82
C VAL A 126 -0.85 0.80 10.34
N MET A 127 -0.54 -0.28 11.03
CA MET A 127 -0.59 -0.32 12.50
C MET A 127 0.42 0.64 13.12
N LEU A 128 1.64 0.70 12.59
CA LEU A 128 2.66 1.63 13.08
C LEU A 128 2.24 3.08 12.88
N ALA A 129 1.62 3.40 11.76
CA ALA A 129 1.14 4.74 11.51
C ALA A 129 0.03 5.13 12.48
N ASP A 130 -0.90 4.22 12.75
CA ASP A 130 -1.99 4.45 13.70
C ASP A 130 -1.45 4.63 15.12
N ASP A 131 -0.50 3.81 15.54
CA ASP A 131 0.14 3.91 16.86
C ASP A 131 0.83 5.27 17.01
N LYS A 132 1.53 5.71 16.00
CA LYS A 132 2.22 6.98 16.01
C LYS A 132 1.24 8.14 16.14
N LEU A 133 0.15 8.12 15.39
CA LEU A 133 -0.89 9.15 15.47
C LEU A 133 -1.51 9.20 16.86
N SER A 134 -1.80 8.05 17.44
CA SER A 134 -2.38 7.95 18.76
C SER A 134 -1.47 8.58 19.80
N LEU A 135 -0.17 8.30 19.73
CA LEU A 135 0.80 8.89 20.65
C LEU A 135 0.88 10.40 20.48
N GLU A 136 0.88 10.89 19.26
CA GLU A 136 0.91 12.32 19.00
C GLU A 136 -0.33 13.01 19.57
N GLU A 137 -1.50 12.42 19.42
CA GLU A 137 -2.73 12.94 19.97
C GLU A 137 -2.67 13.02 21.47
N GLN A 138 -2.13 12.01 22.14
CA GLN A 138 -1.98 12.00 23.58
C GLN A 138 -1.06 13.13 24.07
N LEU A 139 0.04 13.34 23.37
CA LEU A 139 0.97 14.41 23.69
C LEU A 139 0.34 15.78 23.53
N GLU A 140 -0.42 15.98 22.47
CA GLU A 140 -1.14 17.23 22.24
C GLU A 140 -2.12 17.53 23.36
N SER A 141 -2.87 16.53 23.80
CA SER A 141 -3.81 16.67 24.91
C SER A 141 -3.11 17.07 26.19
N ARG A 142 -1.97 16.45 26.48
CA ARG A 142 -1.18 16.81 27.67
C ARG A 142 -0.69 18.25 27.62
N LYS A 143 -0.22 18.69 26.48
CA LYS A 143 0.26 20.06 26.32
C LYS A 143 -0.85 21.07 26.57
N ILE A 144 -2.05 20.80 26.08
CA ILE A 144 -3.19 21.68 26.29
C ILE A 144 -3.55 21.79 27.77
N VAL A 145 -3.57 20.67 28.46
CA VAL A 145 -3.88 20.65 29.89
C VAL A 145 -2.82 21.43 30.70
N ASP A 146 -1.56 21.22 30.38
CA ASP A 146 -0.47 21.91 31.07
C ASP A 146 -0.51 23.42 30.85
N ARG A 147 -0.85 23.86 29.67
CA ARG A 147 -1.01 25.29 29.38
C ARG A 147 -2.13 25.89 30.20
N ALA A 148 -3.25 25.19 30.30
CA ALA A 148 -4.37 25.65 31.08
C ALA A 148 -4.01 25.80 32.54
N LYS A 149 -3.27 24.85 33.10
CA LYS A 149 -2.78 24.92 34.45
C LYS A 149 -1.81 26.09 34.64
N GLY A 150 -0.92 26.28 33.71
CA GLY A 150 0.04 27.36 33.75
C GLY A 150 -0.62 28.72 33.74
N LYS A 151 -1.64 28.93 32.94
CA LYS A 151 -2.37 30.18 32.90
C LYS A 151 -3.11 30.46 34.18
N LEU A 152 -3.64 29.44 34.79
CA LEU A 152 -4.34 29.59 36.06
C LEU A 152 -3.38 29.90 37.20
N MET A 153 -2.19 29.39 37.12
CA MET A 153 -1.18 29.58 38.16
C MET A 153 -0.32 30.79 37.92
N ASP A 154 -0.04 31.13 36.74
CA ASP A 154 0.85 32.10 36.34
C ASP A 154 0.29 33.07 35.47
N GLU A 155 0.17 32.86 34.99
CA GLU A 155 -0.10 32.86 34.07
C GLU A 155 0.45 32.32 33.72
N HIS A 156 1.30 32.03 34.28
CA HIS A 156 1.75 31.11 33.83
C HIS A 156 2.17 30.54 33.89
N ASN A 157 2.57 30.67 34.21
CA ASN A 157 3.28 30.05 33.95
C ASN A 157 3.55 29.55 33.57
N LEU A 158 3.63 30.03 33.54
CA LEU A 158 3.73 29.33 32.91
C LEU A 158 4.05 28.65 32.82
N SER A 159 4.26 28.34 33.01
CA SER A 159 4.46 27.45 32.75
C SER A 159 4.52 26.65 33.02
N LEU A 160 4.66 26.18 33.40
CA LEU A 160 4.87 25.16 33.56
C LEU A 160 4.57 24.30 33.19
N ILE A 161 4.65 24.11 32.63
CA ILE A 161 4.43 23.26 32.15
C ILE A 161 4.22 22.80 31.36
N HIS A 162 4.49 22.87 30.90
CA HIS A 162 4.06 22.19 30.22
C HIS A 162 4.14 21.31 29.93
N ILE A 163 4.12 20.88 29.88
CA ILE A 163 4.31 20.01 29.76
C ILE A 163 4.12 19.30 28.95
#